data_a6f3403c3f72fc256e9c19f95b9a7a99
#
_entry.id   a6f3403c3f72fc256e9c19f95b9a7a99
#
_cell.length_a   1.000
_cell.length_b   1.000
_cell.length_c   1.000
_cell.angle_alpha   90.00
_cell.angle_beta   90.00
_cell.angle_gamma   90.00
#
_symmetry.space_group_name_H-M   'P 1'
#
loop_
_entity.id
_entity.type
_entity.pdbx_description
1 polymer ?
#
loop_
_entity_poly.entity_id
_entity_poly.type
_entity_poly.pdbx_seq_one_letter_code
_entity_poly.pdbx_strand_id
1 'polypeptide(L)'
;TAANPAKPRFVAGAVGPTNKTASMSPDVNNPAYRAVSFDDLVLAYKEQMLALIEGGVDAILIETIFDTLNAKAAVFAAEEAMSECGKRVELMISATVADTSGRTLSGQTIRAFLASIGHANLLSVGLNCSFGAKDLKPYLEELSANSPWFVSAYPNAGLPNQFGEYDETPETMALQIKEYFDEKLVNIIGGCCGTTPDHIAAYQQVIEGVEVRKPKSASKNMELSGLELLEITSPPAPHDLTPNFSPRGEGQRSLFVNIGERCNVAGSKMFLRLINEKKYEEALTIARKQVEDGAQVIDINMDDAMLESKEEMVTFLNYVVSEPEISRVPIMIDSSKWEVIEAGLKCVQGKCIVNSISLKEGEEDFLLKARKIRAYGAATVVMAFDEKGQADSFQRKTEICSRAYHLLVDKVGFP
;
A
#
# COMPACT_ATOMS: atom_id res chain seq x y z
N THR A 1 -6.27 -5.97 -33.64
CA THR A 1 -7.55 -6.66 -33.36
C THR A 1 -8.34 -6.86 -34.63
N ALA A 2 -8.63 -5.80 -35.40
CA ALA A 2 -9.32 -5.95 -36.69
C ALA A 2 -8.53 -6.81 -37.69
N ALA A 3 -7.19 -6.71 -37.74
CA ALA A 3 -6.34 -7.50 -38.61
C ALA A 3 -6.21 -8.97 -38.22
N ASN A 4 -6.41 -9.31 -36.92
CA ASN A 4 -6.35 -10.68 -36.43
C ASN A 4 -7.33 -10.89 -35.28
N PRO A 5 -8.61 -11.16 -35.56
CA PRO A 5 -9.64 -11.36 -34.52
C PRO A 5 -9.35 -12.54 -33.56
N ALA A 6 -8.61 -13.56 -34.03
CA ALA A 6 -8.25 -14.74 -33.21
C ALA A 6 -7.19 -14.41 -32.14
N LYS A 7 -6.50 -13.26 -32.27
CA LYS A 7 -5.53 -12.77 -31.29
C LYS A 7 -5.89 -11.32 -30.90
N PRO A 8 -6.86 -11.12 -30.02
CA PRO A 8 -7.23 -9.76 -29.58
C PRO A 8 -6.03 -9.02 -28.98
N ARG A 9 -6.01 -7.72 -29.17
CA ARG A 9 -5.00 -6.82 -28.59
C ARG A 9 -5.73 -5.85 -27.65
N PHE A 10 -5.14 -5.63 -26.51
CA PHE A 10 -5.61 -4.69 -25.51
C PHE A 10 -4.65 -3.52 -25.39
N VAL A 11 -5.16 -2.36 -25.04
CA VAL A 11 -4.39 -1.14 -24.84
C VAL A 11 -4.35 -0.83 -23.36
N ALA A 12 -3.16 -0.88 -22.76
CA ALA A 12 -2.94 -0.38 -21.42
C ALA A 12 -2.41 1.05 -21.50
N GLY A 13 -3.16 1.99 -20.94
CA GLY A 13 -2.72 3.38 -20.82
C GLY A 13 -1.72 3.51 -19.67
N ALA A 14 -0.46 3.83 -20.01
CA ALA A 14 0.61 3.96 -19.03
C ALA A 14 0.50 5.27 -18.25
N VAL A 15 0.57 5.16 -16.93
CA VAL A 15 0.61 6.28 -15.97
C VAL A 15 1.89 6.11 -15.16
N GLY A 16 2.91 6.89 -15.54
CA GLY A 16 4.23 6.82 -14.92
C GLY A 16 4.31 7.58 -13.59
N PRO A 17 5.48 7.50 -12.92
CA PRO A 17 5.70 8.26 -11.70
C PRO A 17 5.81 9.76 -12.00
N THR A 18 5.48 10.57 -11.00
CA THR A 18 5.78 12.01 -11.04
C THR A 18 7.25 12.26 -10.67
N ASN A 19 7.73 13.45 -10.97
CA ASN A 19 9.07 13.90 -10.56
C ASN A 19 9.15 14.35 -9.09
N LYS A 20 8.08 14.16 -8.31
CA LYS A 20 7.97 14.48 -6.90
C LYS A 20 7.38 13.31 -6.13
N THR A 21 7.79 13.19 -4.87
CA THR A 21 7.33 12.14 -3.95
C THR A 21 6.53 12.76 -2.81
N ALA A 22 5.43 12.10 -2.44
CA ALA A 22 4.60 12.55 -1.33
C ALA A 22 5.07 12.01 0.03
N SER A 23 5.84 10.91 0.06
CA SER A 23 6.33 10.33 1.32
C SER A 23 7.70 10.85 1.75
N MET A 24 8.47 11.48 0.87
CA MET A 24 9.84 11.91 1.15
C MET A 24 9.99 13.43 1.02
N SER A 25 10.81 14.01 1.89
CA SER A 25 11.23 15.42 1.74
C SER A 25 12.36 15.55 0.73
N PRO A 26 12.28 16.50 -0.21
CA PRO A 26 13.42 16.86 -1.04
C PRO A 26 14.44 17.76 -0.31
N ASP A 27 14.12 18.23 0.89
CA ASP A 27 14.98 19.07 1.71
C ASP A 27 15.47 18.28 2.94
N VAL A 28 16.75 17.95 2.96
CA VAL A 28 17.39 17.20 4.05
C VAL A 28 17.31 17.94 5.40
N ASN A 29 17.26 19.28 5.38
CA ASN A 29 17.18 20.09 6.59
C ASN A 29 15.73 20.28 7.10
N ASN A 30 14.74 19.88 6.32
CA ASN A 30 13.34 19.96 6.69
C ASN A 30 12.61 18.63 6.35
N PRO A 31 12.73 17.62 7.22
CA PRO A 31 12.14 16.31 6.98
C PRO A 31 10.61 16.32 6.82
N ALA A 32 9.92 17.31 7.40
CA ALA A 32 8.48 17.46 7.30
C ALA A 32 7.99 18.09 5.99
N TYR A 33 8.89 18.73 5.22
CA TYR A 33 8.49 19.38 3.98
C TYR A 33 8.11 18.35 2.91
N ARG A 34 7.05 18.64 2.17
CA ARG A 34 6.63 17.89 0.99
C ARG A 34 6.47 18.83 -0.20
N ALA A 35 7.11 18.50 -1.31
CA ALA A 35 7.05 19.30 -2.55
C ALA A 35 5.74 19.08 -3.33
N VAL A 36 4.94 18.11 -2.93
CA VAL A 36 3.63 17.78 -3.50
C VAL A 36 2.75 17.16 -2.42
N SER A 37 1.48 17.50 -2.40
CA SER A 37 0.49 16.86 -1.53
C SER A 37 -0.14 15.62 -2.21
N PHE A 38 -0.81 14.79 -1.42
CA PHE A 38 -1.62 13.68 -1.93
C PHE A 38 -2.70 14.19 -2.90
N ASP A 39 -3.37 15.29 -2.55
CA ASP A 39 -4.44 15.86 -3.36
C ASP A 39 -3.92 16.43 -4.70
N ASP A 40 -2.74 17.06 -4.72
CA ASP A 40 -2.10 17.50 -5.96
C ASP A 40 -1.80 16.32 -6.89
N LEU A 41 -1.33 15.20 -6.32
CA LEU A 41 -1.09 13.98 -7.09
C LEU A 41 -2.40 13.39 -7.63
N VAL A 42 -3.46 13.33 -6.81
CA VAL A 42 -4.77 12.85 -7.24
C VAL A 42 -5.28 13.66 -8.42
N LEU A 43 -5.19 15.00 -8.37
CA LEU A 43 -5.60 15.86 -9.46
C LEU A 43 -4.83 15.59 -10.76
N ALA A 44 -3.50 15.50 -10.66
CA ALA A 44 -2.64 15.27 -11.82
C ALA A 44 -2.88 13.89 -12.47
N TYR A 45 -2.94 12.85 -11.65
CA TYR A 45 -3.21 11.49 -12.13
C TYR A 45 -4.62 11.34 -12.71
N LYS A 46 -5.62 11.94 -12.07
CA LYS A 46 -7.01 11.89 -12.53
C LYS A 46 -7.18 12.52 -13.90
N GLU A 47 -6.59 13.70 -14.15
CA GLU A 47 -6.61 14.36 -15.46
C GLU A 47 -6.08 13.45 -16.56
N GLN A 48 -4.92 12.83 -16.35
CA GLN A 48 -4.33 11.88 -17.30
C GLN A 48 -5.23 10.65 -17.51
N MET A 49 -5.74 10.07 -16.43
CA MET A 49 -6.56 8.85 -16.49
C MET A 49 -7.90 9.10 -17.17
N LEU A 50 -8.54 10.24 -16.95
CA LEU A 50 -9.75 10.63 -17.68
C LEU A 50 -9.51 10.64 -19.18
N ALA A 51 -8.44 11.30 -19.64
CA ALA A 51 -8.09 11.35 -21.06
C ALA A 51 -7.78 9.94 -21.63
N LEU A 52 -7.12 9.07 -20.89
CA LEU A 52 -6.85 7.69 -21.30
C LEU A 52 -8.14 6.87 -21.43
N ILE A 53 -9.07 6.97 -20.46
CA ILE A 53 -10.34 6.26 -20.46
C ILE A 53 -11.25 6.76 -21.61
N GLU A 54 -11.29 8.06 -21.85
CA GLU A 54 -11.99 8.66 -22.98
C GLU A 54 -11.37 8.22 -24.32
N GLY A 55 -10.04 8.12 -24.38
CA GLY A 55 -9.30 7.60 -25.53
C GLY A 55 -9.54 6.13 -25.82
N GLY A 56 -10.21 5.41 -24.92
CA GLY A 56 -10.66 4.03 -25.15
C GLY A 56 -9.68 2.96 -24.74
N VAL A 57 -8.82 3.20 -23.73
CA VAL A 57 -7.95 2.15 -23.17
C VAL A 57 -8.77 1.02 -22.56
N ASP A 58 -8.23 -0.19 -22.55
CA ASP A 58 -8.79 -1.37 -21.93
C ASP A 58 -8.36 -1.50 -20.47
N ALA A 59 -7.16 -0.99 -20.15
CA ALA A 59 -6.58 -0.99 -18.82
C ALA A 59 -5.80 0.31 -18.55
N ILE A 60 -5.64 0.66 -17.27
CA ILE A 60 -4.67 1.65 -16.80
C ILE A 60 -3.52 0.89 -16.14
N LEU A 61 -2.29 1.18 -16.54
CA LEU A 61 -1.06 0.66 -15.94
C LEU A 61 -0.35 1.78 -15.18
N ILE A 62 -0.48 1.77 -13.85
CA ILE A 62 0.31 2.62 -12.96
C ILE A 62 1.68 1.96 -12.82
N GLU A 63 2.70 2.50 -13.46
CA GLU A 63 4.00 1.85 -13.58
C GLU A 63 5.17 2.64 -12.98
N THR A 64 6.29 1.92 -12.74
CA THR A 64 7.54 2.46 -12.23
C THR A 64 7.35 3.15 -10.87
N ILE A 65 6.50 2.56 -10.05
CA ILE A 65 6.20 3.10 -8.72
C ILE A 65 7.39 2.88 -7.79
N PHE A 66 7.99 3.96 -7.32
CA PHE A 66 9.06 3.97 -6.33
C PHE A 66 8.66 4.63 -5.00
N ASP A 67 7.48 5.25 -4.94
CA ASP A 67 6.85 5.81 -3.73
C ASP A 67 5.42 5.26 -3.62
N THR A 68 5.16 4.51 -2.55
CA THR A 68 3.85 3.86 -2.37
C THR A 68 2.74 4.85 -2.04
N LEU A 69 3.05 6.02 -1.45
CA LEU A 69 2.04 7.06 -1.24
C LEU A 69 1.57 7.65 -2.58
N ASN A 70 2.51 7.82 -3.54
CA ASN A 70 2.16 8.19 -4.92
C ASN A 70 1.29 7.11 -5.57
N ALA A 71 1.60 5.82 -5.37
CA ALA A 71 0.75 4.73 -5.87
C ALA A 71 -0.67 4.78 -5.30
N LYS A 72 -0.81 5.03 -3.99
CA LYS A 72 -2.13 5.17 -3.34
C LYS A 72 -2.91 6.36 -3.92
N ALA A 73 -2.24 7.48 -4.16
CA ALA A 73 -2.86 8.64 -4.81
C ALA A 73 -3.32 8.32 -6.24
N ALA A 74 -2.51 7.56 -7.00
CA ALA A 74 -2.86 7.13 -8.35
C ALA A 74 -4.05 6.14 -8.36
N VAL A 75 -4.09 5.19 -7.40
CA VAL A 75 -5.24 4.28 -7.23
C VAL A 75 -6.51 5.07 -6.89
N PHE A 76 -6.40 6.01 -5.96
CA PHE A 76 -7.51 6.89 -5.59
C PHE A 76 -8.02 7.69 -6.80
N ALA A 77 -7.12 8.28 -7.57
CA ALA A 77 -7.42 9.01 -8.80
C ALA A 77 -8.08 8.13 -9.87
N ALA A 78 -7.64 6.87 -10.02
CA ALA A 78 -8.22 5.92 -10.96
C ALA A 78 -9.69 5.60 -10.61
N GLU A 79 -9.99 5.35 -9.34
CA GLU A 79 -11.36 5.09 -8.89
C GLU A 79 -12.26 6.33 -9.11
N GLU A 80 -11.75 7.53 -8.81
CA GLU A 80 -12.50 8.76 -9.09
C GLU A 80 -12.73 8.98 -10.60
N ALA A 81 -11.71 8.79 -11.44
CA ALA A 81 -11.80 8.93 -12.89
C ALA A 81 -12.81 7.94 -13.47
N MET A 82 -12.75 6.66 -13.08
CA MET A 82 -13.71 5.64 -13.51
C MET A 82 -15.15 5.97 -13.07
N SER A 83 -15.30 6.47 -11.85
CA SER A 83 -16.60 6.89 -11.33
C SER A 83 -17.18 8.10 -12.11
N GLU A 84 -16.34 9.07 -12.44
CA GLU A 84 -16.74 10.28 -13.18
C GLU A 84 -17.12 9.96 -14.64
N CYS A 85 -16.33 9.12 -15.32
CA CYS A 85 -16.64 8.67 -16.67
C CYS A 85 -17.80 7.66 -16.75
N GLY A 86 -18.21 7.07 -15.63
CA GLY A 86 -19.16 5.96 -15.61
C GLY A 86 -18.68 4.70 -16.34
N LYS A 87 -17.35 4.57 -16.57
CA LYS A 87 -16.71 3.46 -17.30
C LYS A 87 -15.63 2.82 -16.45
N ARG A 88 -15.76 1.52 -16.22
CA ARG A 88 -14.72 0.71 -15.55
C ARG A 88 -13.73 0.17 -16.57
N VAL A 89 -12.45 0.27 -16.25
CA VAL A 89 -11.33 -0.36 -16.97
C VAL A 89 -10.50 -1.16 -15.97
N GLU A 90 -9.71 -2.11 -16.47
CA GLU A 90 -8.82 -2.89 -15.60
C GLU A 90 -7.70 -2.02 -15.05
N LEU A 91 -7.27 -2.30 -13.83
CA LEU A 91 -6.19 -1.57 -13.16
C LEU A 91 -5.00 -2.51 -12.95
N MET A 92 -3.83 -2.06 -13.37
CA MET A 92 -2.55 -2.75 -13.22
C MET A 92 -1.58 -1.83 -12.47
N ILE A 93 -0.78 -2.41 -11.58
CA ILE A 93 0.27 -1.66 -10.85
C ILE A 93 1.61 -2.36 -11.05
N SER A 94 2.66 -1.59 -11.28
CA SER A 94 4.03 -2.09 -11.36
C SER A 94 4.97 -1.22 -10.54
N ALA A 95 5.61 -1.83 -9.54
CA ALA A 95 6.58 -1.17 -8.68
C ALA A 95 8.00 -1.27 -9.25
N THR A 96 8.86 -0.43 -8.72
CA THR A 96 10.29 -0.43 -9.01
C THR A 96 11.07 -0.64 -7.74
N VAL A 97 11.94 -1.65 -7.74
CA VAL A 97 12.89 -1.90 -6.66
C VAL A 97 14.08 -0.97 -6.80
N ALA A 98 14.42 -0.24 -5.74
CA ALA A 98 15.43 0.82 -5.82
C ALA A 98 16.88 0.28 -5.86
N ASP A 99 17.12 -0.80 -5.13
CA ASP A 99 18.44 -1.42 -4.98
C ASP A 99 18.37 -2.90 -4.62
N THR A 100 19.52 -3.50 -4.36
CA THR A 100 19.63 -4.92 -4.00
C THR A 100 19.02 -5.29 -2.65
N SER A 101 18.53 -4.34 -1.86
CA SER A 101 17.80 -4.63 -0.61
C SER A 101 16.36 -5.11 -0.87
N GLY A 102 15.86 -5.00 -2.10
CA GLY A 102 14.50 -5.40 -2.45
C GLY A 102 13.43 -4.41 -2.01
N ARG A 103 13.81 -3.17 -1.68
CA ARG A 103 12.88 -2.13 -1.23
C ARG A 103 12.58 -1.13 -2.33
N THR A 104 11.40 -0.51 -2.26
CA THR A 104 11.10 0.70 -3.04
C THR A 104 11.98 1.85 -2.57
N LEU A 105 12.08 2.92 -3.35
CA LEU A 105 12.85 4.11 -2.95
C LEU A 105 12.31 4.73 -1.65
N SER A 106 11.00 4.66 -1.43
CA SER A 106 10.37 5.09 -0.17
C SER A 106 10.55 4.10 0.99
N GLY A 107 11.34 3.04 0.82
CA GLY A 107 11.82 2.13 1.86
C GLY A 107 10.96 0.89 2.13
N GLN A 108 9.82 0.71 1.47
CA GLN A 108 8.95 -0.45 1.71
C GLN A 108 9.53 -1.75 1.13
N THR A 109 9.36 -2.84 1.89
CA THR A 109 9.53 -4.20 1.36
C THR A 109 8.40 -4.55 0.38
N ILE A 110 8.61 -5.55 -0.48
CA ILE A 110 7.59 -6.03 -1.43
C ILE A 110 6.30 -6.43 -0.71
N ARG A 111 6.39 -7.13 0.41
CA ARG A 111 5.20 -7.52 1.19
C ARG A 111 4.47 -6.32 1.81
N ALA A 112 5.20 -5.31 2.29
CA ALA A 112 4.61 -4.08 2.80
C ALA A 112 3.92 -3.29 1.68
N PHE A 113 4.53 -3.22 0.50
CA PHE A 113 3.93 -2.64 -0.69
C PHE A 113 2.61 -3.34 -1.07
N LEU A 114 2.62 -4.69 -1.16
CA LEU A 114 1.41 -5.48 -1.45
C LEU A 114 0.28 -5.20 -0.46
N ALA A 115 0.58 -5.16 0.85
CA ALA A 115 -0.39 -4.83 1.88
C ALA A 115 -0.95 -3.41 1.73
N SER A 116 -0.10 -2.44 1.35
CA SER A 116 -0.47 -1.02 1.22
C SER A 116 -1.43 -0.77 0.05
N ILE A 117 -1.32 -1.55 -1.04
CA ILE A 117 -2.19 -1.47 -2.22
C ILE A 117 -3.32 -2.50 -2.21
N GLY A 118 -3.40 -3.34 -1.17
CA GLY A 118 -4.33 -4.48 -1.07
C GLY A 118 -5.81 -4.14 -1.13
N HIS A 119 -6.16 -2.87 -0.99
CA HIS A 119 -7.52 -2.35 -1.12
C HIS A 119 -7.97 -2.14 -2.57
N ALA A 120 -7.03 -2.07 -3.51
CA ALA A 120 -7.30 -1.84 -4.92
C ALA A 120 -7.80 -3.10 -5.62
N ASN A 121 -8.77 -2.92 -6.53
CA ASN A 121 -9.22 -4.02 -7.39
C ASN A 121 -8.29 -4.12 -8.61
N LEU A 122 -7.27 -4.96 -8.51
CA LEU A 122 -6.21 -5.08 -9.51
C LEU A 122 -6.40 -6.29 -10.42
N LEU A 123 -6.15 -6.10 -11.71
CA LEU A 123 -5.89 -7.19 -12.65
C LEU A 123 -4.52 -7.82 -12.34
N SER A 124 -3.49 -6.98 -12.23
CA SER A 124 -2.13 -7.45 -11.97
C SER A 124 -1.32 -6.51 -11.10
N VAL A 125 -0.34 -7.10 -10.41
CA VAL A 125 0.75 -6.39 -9.76
C VAL A 125 2.07 -6.89 -10.35
N GLY A 126 3.07 -6.03 -10.45
CA GLY A 126 4.33 -6.42 -11.05
C GLY A 126 5.52 -5.60 -10.61
N LEU A 127 6.64 -5.90 -11.24
CA LEU A 127 7.88 -5.14 -11.12
C LEU A 127 8.37 -4.73 -12.51
N ASN A 128 8.91 -3.54 -12.61
CA ASN A 128 9.54 -3.06 -13.85
C ASN A 128 10.74 -2.18 -13.56
N CYS A 129 11.61 -2.05 -14.57
CA CYS A 129 12.78 -1.18 -14.54
C CYS A 129 13.84 -1.59 -13.49
N SER A 130 14.83 -0.74 -13.26
CA SER A 130 15.98 -0.85 -12.35
C SER A 130 16.94 -1.98 -12.67
N PHE A 131 16.46 -3.18 -12.95
CA PHE A 131 17.27 -4.38 -13.14
C PHE A 131 17.01 -5.05 -14.48
N GLY A 132 18.00 -5.81 -14.98
CA GLY A 132 17.82 -6.81 -16.02
C GLY A 132 17.03 -8.03 -15.49
N ALA A 133 16.67 -8.92 -16.42
CA ALA A 133 15.81 -10.06 -16.08
C ALA A 133 16.40 -10.96 -14.98
N LYS A 134 17.70 -11.23 -15.04
CA LYS A 134 18.38 -12.07 -14.04
C LYS A 134 18.31 -11.51 -12.63
N ASP A 135 18.60 -10.21 -12.49
CA ASP A 135 18.71 -9.57 -11.17
C ASP A 135 17.32 -9.20 -10.59
N LEU A 136 16.29 -9.10 -11.44
CA LEU A 136 14.91 -8.88 -11.01
C LEU A 136 14.27 -10.15 -10.43
N LYS A 137 14.75 -11.34 -10.78
CA LYS A 137 14.16 -12.64 -10.44
C LYS A 137 13.88 -12.84 -8.95
N PRO A 138 14.82 -12.61 -8.01
CA PRO A 138 14.57 -12.84 -6.57
C PRO A 138 13.38 -12.04 -6.04
N TYR A 139 13.19 -10.82 -6.53
CA TYR A 139 12.09 -9.95 -6.11
C TYR A 139 10.76 -10.40 -6.73
N LEU A 140 10.79 -10.96 -7.94
CA LEU A 140 9.62 -11.58 -8.56
C LEU A 140 9.20 -12.86 -7.85
N GLU A 141 10.14 -13.65 -7.33
CA GLU A 141 9.87 -14.82 -6.51
C GLU A 141 9.07 -14.42 -5.25
N GLU A 142 9.54 -13.38 -4.53
CA GLU A 142 8.84 -12.86 -3.35
C GLU A 142 7.46 -12.30 -3.71
N LEU A 143 7.36 -11.48 -4.77
CA LEU A 143 6.10 -10.92 -5.25
C LEU A 143 5.11 -12.03 -5.63
N SER A 144 5.56 -12.98 -6.46
CA SER A 144 4.76 -14.11 -6.94
C SER A 144 4.29 -15.01 -5.80
N ALA A 145 5.17 -15.22 -4.81
CA ALA A 145 4.85 -15.99 -3.62
C ALA A 145 3.76 -15.37 -2.76
N ASN A 146 3.51 -14.06 -2.82
CA ASN A 146 2.59 -13.35 -1.93
C ASN A 146 1.42 -12.68 -2.66
N SER A 147 1.43 -12.59 -3.99
CA SER A 147 0.40 -11.88 -4.76
C SER A 147 -0.87 -12.70 -4.99
N PRO A 148 -2.06 -12.16 -4.63
CA PRO A 148 -3.35 -12.73 -4.99
C PRO A 148 -3.82 -12.35 -6.42
N TRP A 149 -3.10 -11.47 -7.11
CA TRP A 149 -3.37 -11.02 -8.47
C TRP A 149 -2.48 -11.70 -9.49
N PHE A 150 -2.74 -11.49 -10.78
CA PHE A 150 -1.77 -11.82 -11.80
C PHE A 150 -0.47 -11.06 -11.58
N VAL A 151 0.66 -11.66 -11.97
CA VAL A 151 1.98 -11.04 -11.81
C VAL A 151 2.52 -10.64 -13.16
N SER A 152 2.99 -9.39 -13.27
CA SER A 152 3.66 -8.84 -14.45
C SER A 152 5.13 -8.53 -14.18
N ALA A 153 5.97 -8.66 -15.21
CA ALA A 153 7.36 -8.28 -15.16
C ALA A 153 7.78 -7.56 -16.45
N TYR A 154 8.43 -6.40 -16.28
CA TYR A 154 8.98 -5.62 -17.39
C TYR A 154 10.44 -5.23 -17.07
N PRO A 155 11.40 -6.20 -17.17
CA PRO A 155 12.80 -5.93 -16.90
C PRO A 155 13.43 -5.06 -18.00
N ASN A 156 14.56 -4.43 -17.68
CA ASN A 156 15.40 -3.75 -18.65
C ASN A 156 16.18 -4.78 -19.51
N ALA A 157 16.65 -4.38 -20.66
CA ALA A 157 17.59 -5.16 -21.47
C ALA A 157 19.02 -5.09 -20.87
N GLY A 158 19.17 -5.60 -19.64
CA GLY A 158 20.37 -5.47 -18.82
C GLY A 158 20.44 -4.15 -18.05
N LEU A 159 21.65 -3.74 -17.68
CA LEU A 159 21.93 -2.42 -17.08
C LEU A 159 22.55 -1.50 -18.14
N PRO A 160 22.37 -0.18 -18.02
CA PRO A 160 23.00 0.75 -18.95
C PRO A 160 24.53 0.70 -18.82
N ASN A 161 25.22 0.66 -19.96
CA ASN A 161 26.67 0.75 -20.05
C ASN A 161 27.16 2.18 -19.77
N GLN A 162 28.47 2.40 -19.82
CA GLN A 162 29.08 3.73 -19.58
C GLN A 162 28.61 4.82 -20.56
N PHE A 163 27.98 4.47 -21.66
CA PHE A 163 27.40 5.39 -22.64
C PHE A 163 25.88 5.55 -22.47
N GLY A 164 25.28 4.86 -21.50
CA GLY A 164 23.83 4.87 -21.26
C GLY A 164 23.05 3.95 -22.20
N GLU A 165 23.73 3.07 -22.94
CA GLU A 165 23.12 2.11 -23.87
C GLU A 165 22.88 0.77 -23.16
N TYR A 166 21.92 -0.01 -23.68
CA TYR A 166 21.55 -1.33 -23.15
C TYR A 166 22.03 -2.40 -24.13
N ASP A 167 22.89 -3.30 -23.64
CA ASP A 167 23.64 -4.24 -24.50
C ASP A 167 23.10 -5.67 -24.45
N GLU A 168 22.06 -5.95 -23.63
CA GLU A 168 21.51 -7.29 -23.55
C GLU A 168 20.74 -7.65 -24.82
N THR A 169 21.11 -8.81 -25.42
CA THR A 169 20.49 -9.23 -26.68
C THR A 169 19.12 -9.91 -26.41
N PRO A 170 18.24 -9.92 -27.45
CA PRO A 170 16.97 -10.63 -27.39
C PRO A 170 17.09 -12.11 -26.96
N GLU A 171 18.10 -12.82 -27.46
CA GLU A 171 18.32 -14.23 -27.17
C GLU A 171 18.74 -14.45 -25.74
N THR A 172 19.69 -13.64 -25.23
CA THR A 172 20.17 -13.74 -23.83
C THR A 172 19.03 -13.43 -22.85
N MET A 173 18.30 -12.34 -23.12
CA MET A 173 17.18 -11.95 -22.28
C MET A 173 16.05 -12.98 -22.29
N ALA A 174 15.73 -13.58 -23.44
CA ALA A 174 14.73 -14.63 -23.56
C ALA A 174 15.10 -15.88 -22.73
N LEU A 175 16.37 -16.26 -22.67
CA LEU A 175 16.83 -17.38 -21.83
C LEU A 175 16.65 -17.09 -20.33
N GLN A 176 16.92 -15.87 -19.89
CA GLN A 176 16.71 -15.47 -18.50
C GLN A 176 15.20 -15.42 -18.15
N ILE A 177 14.39 -14.90 -19.06
CA ILE A 177 12.93 -14.85 -18.89
C ILE A 177 12.32 -16.24 -18.90
N LYS A 178 12.92 -17.21 -19.62
CA LYS A 178 12.47 -18.60 -19.57
C LYS A 178 12.42 -19.14 -18.15
N GLU A 179 13.37 -18.75 -17.29
CA GLU A 179 13.36 -19.17 -15.89
C GLU A 179 12.11 -18.66 -15.14
N TYR A 180 11.59 -17.46 -15.45
CA TYR A 180 10.36 -16.96 -14.86
C TYR A 180 9.15 -17.85 -15.18
N PHE A 181 9.13 -18.42 -16.39
CA PHE A 181 8.06 -19.32 -16.81
C PHE A 181 8.24 -20.72 -16.23
N ASP A 182 9.46 -21.27 -16.25
CA ASP A 182 9.76 -22.59 -15.70
C ASP A 182 9.37 -22.66 -14.22
N GLU A 183 9.57 -21.56 -13.47
CA GLU A 183 9.23 -21.44 -12.06
C GLU A 183 7.81 -20.86 -11.81
N LYS A 184 7.06 -20.57 -12.86
CA LYS A 184 5.68 -20.02 -12.79
C LYS A 184 5.59 -18.74 -11.96
N LEU A 185 6.52 -17.81 -12.20
CA LEU A 185 6.59 -16.55 -11.43
C LEU A 185 5.64 -15.49 -11.99
N VAL A 186 5.39 -15.49 -13.30
CA VAL A 186 4.68 -14.41 -14.01
C VAL A 186 3.50 -14.90 -14.83
N ASN A 187 2.57 -14.00 -15.10
CA ASN A 187 1.45 -14.16 -16.01
C ASN A 187 1.57 -13.25 -17.22
N ILE A 188 2.22 -12.10 -17.05
CA ILE A 188 2.39 -11.07 -18.07
C ILE A 188 3.86 -10.73 -18.13
N ILE A 189 4.42 -10.72 -19.33
CA ILE A 189 5.81 -10.37 -19.57
C ILE A 189 5.92 -9.30 -20.67
N GLY A 190 6.84 -8.41 -20.46
CA GLY A 190 7.19 -7.38 -21.41
C GLY A 190 8.62 -6.94 -21.20
N GLY A 191 8.90 -5.66 -21.43
CA GLY A 191 10.21 -5.09 -21.19
C GLY A 191 10.09 -3.60 -20.87
N CYS A 192 11.15 -3.05 -20.30
CA CYS A 192 11.29 -1.64 -19.99
C CYS A 192 12.48 -1.04 -20.77
N CYS A 193 13.39 -0.36 -20.13
CA CYS A 193 14.48 0.34 -20.79
C CYS A 193 15.35 -0.61 -21.65
N GLY A 194 15.65 -0.17 -22.87
CA GLY A 194 16.48 -0.91 -23.83
C GLY A 194 15.79 -2.06 -24.57
N THR A 195 14.57 -2.47 -24.18
CA THR A 195 13.87 -3.54 -24.90
C THR A 195 13.29 -3.06 -26.23
N THR A 196 13.38 -3.92 -27.23
CA THR A 196 12.92 -3.69 -28.58
C THR A 196 11.85 -4.72 -29.00
N PRO A 197 11.17 -4.53 -30.15
CA PRO A 197 10.27 -5.56 -30.68
C PRO A 197 10.91 -6.93 -30.82
N ASP A 198 12.22 -7.00 -31.12
CA ASP A 198 12.95 -8.26 -31.30
C ASP A 198 13.08 -9.02 -29.99
N HIS A 199 13.26 -8.31 -28.83
CA HIS A 199 13.21 -8.92 -27.51
C HIS A 199 11.84 -9.57 -27.25
N ILE A 200 10.77 -8.84 -27.55
CA ILE A 200 9.40 -9.37 -27.36
C ILE A 200 9.13 -10.57 -28.30
N ALA A 201 9.66 -10.53 -29.54
CA ALA A 201 9.55 -11.64 -30.46
C ALA A 201 10.31 -12.89 -30.00
N ALA A 202 11.49 -12.70 -29.38
CA ALA A 202 12.28 -13.80 -28.82
C ALA A 202 11.56 -14.50 -27.66
N TYR A 203 10.80 -13.74 -26.82
CA TYR A 203 10.01 -14.33 -25.73
C TYR A 203 8.97 -15.34 -26.23
N GLN A 204 8.39 -15.13 -27.42
CA GLN A 204 7.39 -16.05 -27.98
C GLN A 204 7.94 -17.47 -28.18
N GLN A 205 9.24 -17.61 -28.37
CA GLN A 205 9.90 -18.91 -28.57
C GLN A 205 10.04 -19.70 -27.25
N VAL A 206 10.07 -19.01 -26.11
CA VAL A 206 10.28 -19.62 -24.78
C VAL A 206 9.02 -19.80 -23.97
N ILE A 207 7.88 -19.23 -24.42
CA ILE A 207 6.58 -19.33 -23.71
C ILE A 207 5.68 -20.45 -24.25
N GLU A 208 6.06 -21.11 -25.35
CA GLU A 208 5.21 -22.16 -25.93
C GLU A 208 5.15 -23.38 -25.01
N GLY A 209 3.92 -23.80 -24.67
CA GLY A 209 3.70 -24.95 -23.80
C GLY A 209 3.88 -24.71 -22.29
N VAL A 210 4.15 -23.47 -21.87
CA VAL A 210 4.34 -23.12 -20.47
C VAL A 210 3.03 -23.20 -19.70
N GLU A 211 3.07 -23.77 -18.49
CA GLU A 211 1.93 -23.77 -17.58
C GLU A 211 1.77 -22.38 -16.92
N VAL A 212 0.57 -21.85 -17.01
CA VAL A 212 0.26 -20.50 -16.49
C VAL A 212 0.29 -20.48 -14.98
N ARG A 213 0.93 -19.45 -14.39
CA ARG A 213 0.87 -19.17 -12.95
C ARG A 213 -0.59 -18.99 -12.51
N LYS A 214 -0.95 -19.61 -11.40
CA LYS A 214 -2.24 -19.40 -10.75
C LYS A 214 -2.06 -18.38 -9.62
N PRO A 215 -2.87 -17.30 -9.56
CA PRO A 215 -2.89 -16.40 -8.43
C PRO A 215 -3.11 -17.14 -7.12
N LYS A 216 -2.47 -16.68 -6.05
CA LYS A 216 -2.72 -17.24 -4.72
C LYS A 216 -4.08 -16.78 -4.20
N SER A 217 -4.63 -17.56 -3.30
CA SER A 217 -5.77 -17.09 -2.50
C SER A 217 -5.32 -15.90 -1.66
N ALA A 218 -6.18 -14.88 -1.54
CA ALA A 218 -5.92 -13.77 -0.64
C ALA A 218 -5.62 -14.27 0.79
N SER A 219 -4.74 -13.59 1.50
CA SER A 219 -4.45 -13.89 2.89
C SER A 219 -5.73 -13.80 3.72
N LYS A 220 -5.92 -14.75 4.64
CA LYS A 220 -6.99 -14.69 5.64
C LYS A 220 -6.54 -13.93 6.89
N ASN A 221 -5.28 -13.58 6.97
CA ASN A 221 -4.72 -12.83 8.08
C ASN A 221 -4.90 -11.33 7.84
N MET A 222 -5.03 -10.59 8.92
CA MET A 222 -5.02 -9.14 8.85
C MET A 222 -3.59 -8.67 8.57
N GLU A 223 -3.40 -7.96 7.50
CA GLU A 223 -2.11 -7.38 7.10
C GLU A 223 -2.15 -5.87 7.29
N LEU A 224 -1.16 -5.35 8.00
CA LEU A 224 -0.88 -3.93 8.18
C LEU A 224 0.56 -3.66 7.76
N SER A 225 0.90 -2.42 7.43
CA SER A 225 2.28 -2.11 7.06
C SER A 225 2.70 -0.69 7.43
N GLY A 226 3.95 -0.59 7.85
CA GLY A 226 4.79 0.58 7.71
C GLY A 226 5.71 0.38 6.51
N LEU A 227 7.03 0.49 6.71
CA LEU A 227 8.01 0.03 5.72
C LEU A 227 8.12 -1.50 5.69
N GLU A 228 7.68 -2.16 6.75
CA GLU A 228 7.65 -3.61 6.90
C GLU A 228 6.21 -4.09 7.10
N LEU A 229 5.97 -5.37 6.79
CA LEU A 229 4.67 -5.99 6.99
C LEU A 229 4.49 -6.39 8.46
N LEU A 230 3.34 -6.06 9.03
CA LEU A 230 2.82 -6.65 10.26
C LEU A 230 1.64 -7.56 9.91
N GLU A 231 1.84 -8.85 10.05
CA GLU A 231 0.81 -9.86 9.82
C GLU A 231 0.22 -10.34 11.15
N ILE A 232 -1.09 -10.16 11.32
CA ILE A 232 -1.84 -10.60 12.49
C ILE A 232 -2.63 -11.83 12.08
N THR A 233 -2.24 -13.00 12.60
CA THR A 233 -2.90 -14.26 12.28
C THR A 233 -4.25 -14.35 12.93
N SER A 234 -5.27 -14.81 12.18
CA SER A 234 -6.58 -15.14 12.77
C SER A 234 -6.41 -16.28 13.80
N PRO A 235 -7.15 -16.25 14.92
CA PRO A 235 -7.14 -17.37 15.85
C PRO A 235 -7.57 -18.65 15.12
N PRO A 236 -6.99 -19.82 15.47
CA PRO A 236 -7.49 -21.09 14.94
C PRO A 236 -8.96 -21.24 15.30
N ALA A 237 -9.71 -21.93 14.43
CA ALA A 237 -11.12 -22.22 14.72
C ALA A 237 -11.24 -22.93 16.09
N PRO A 238 -12.34 -22.74 16.83
CA PRO A 238 -12.51 -23.27 18.20
C PRO A 238 -12.24 -24.77 18.36
N HIS A 239 -12.23 -25.52 17.28
CA HIS A 239 -11.97 -26.98 17.25
C HIS A 239 -10.47 -27.34 17.12
N ASP A 240 -9.60 -26.37 16.82
CA ASP A 240 -8.16 -26.62 16.59
C ASP A 240 -7.28 -26.19 17.78
N LEU A 241 -7.86 -26.00 18.95
CA LEU A 241 -7.15 -25.66 20.18
C LEU A 241 -6.39 -26.86 20.74
N THR A 242 -5.44 -27.42 20.00
CA THR A 242 -4.36 -28.21 20.59
C THR A 242 -3.26 -27.26 21.04
N PRO A 243 -2.88 -27.28 22.35
CA PRO A 243 -1.81 -26.43 22.84
C PRO A 243 -0.46 -26.95 22.36
N ASN A 244 -0.04 -26.58 21.17
CA ASN A 244 1.34 -26.76 20.74
C ASN A 244 2.18 -25.57 21.20
N PHE A 245 2.59 -25.58 22.45
CA PHE A 245 3.71 -24.80 22.94
C PHE A 245 5.00 -25.40 22.36
N SER A 246 5.51 -24.86 21.29
CA SER A 246 6.91 -25.11 20.86
C SER A 246 7.83 -24.13 21.59
N PRO A 247 8.81 -24.61 22.38
CA PRO A 247 9.64 -23.72 23.20
C PRO A 247 10.87 -23.14 22.48
N ARG A 248 10.93 -23.12 21.15
CA ARG A 248 12.09 -22.51 20.44
C ARG A 248 11.70 -21.83 19.15
N GLY A 249 11.95 -20.54 19.16
CA GLY A 249 12.07 -19.51 18.13
C GLY A 249 12.05 -19.97 16.67
N GLU A 250 11.10 -19.44 16.02
CA GLU A 250 11.00 -18.87 14.68
C GLU A 250 9.48 -18.68 14.42
N GLY A 251 9.06 -17.42 14.33
CA GLY A 251 7.68 -17.07 13.98
C GLY A 251 6.66 -17.31 15.09
N GLN A 252 6.80 -16.66 16.25
CA GLN A 252 5.68 -16.55 17.20
C GLN A 252 4.55 -15.79 16.53
N ARG A 253 3.53 -16.53 16.07
CA ARG A 253 2.24 -15.98 15.67
C ARG A 253 1.51 -15.51 16.92
N SER A 254 1.80 -14.30 17.35
CA SER A 254 1.12 -13.67 18.47
C SER A 254 -0.18 -13.08 18.00
N LEU A 255 -1.28 -13.45 18.66
CA LEU A 255 -2.58 -12.77 18.51
C LEU A 255 -2.60 -11.42 19.22
N PHE A 256 -1.61 -11.15 20.05
CA PHE A 256 -1.48 -9.91 20.80
C PHE A 256 -0.62 -8.93 20.02
N VAL A 257 -1.14 -7.73 19.80
CA VAL A 257 -0.43 -6.61 19.18
C VAL A 257 -0.24 -5.52 20.23
N ASN A 258 1.02 -5.15 20.44
CA ASN A 258 1.37 -4.07 21.34
C ASN A 258 1.32 -2.72 20.60
N ILE A 259 0.42 -1.83 21.05
CA ILE A 259 0.25 -0.49 20.50
C ILE A 259 0.90 0.51 21.43
N GLY A 260 1.82 1.32 20.91
CA GLY A 260 2.48 2.39 21.66
C GLY A 260 1.66 3.67 21.62
N GLU A 261 1.19 4.14 22.80
CA GLU A 261 0.28 5.30 22.94
C GLU A 261 0.95 6.53 23.59
N ARG A 262 2.27 6.68 23.49
CA ARG A 262 2.96 7.83 24.08
C ARG A 262 3.05 9.05 23.14
N CYS A 263 2.70 8.89 21.86
CA CYS A 263 2.55 9.99 20.90
C CYS A 263 1.11 10.53 20.89
N ASN A 264 0.50 10.62 22.07
CA ASN A 264 -0.87 11.09 22.30
C ASN A 264 -0.82 12.32 23.20
N VAL A 265 -1.25 13.48 22.70
CA VAL A 265 -1.20 14.77 23.40
C VAL A 265 -2.12 14.78 24.63
N ALA A 266 -3.23 14.04 24.61
CA ALA A 266 -4.13 13.92 25.76
C ALA A 266 -3.55 13.00 26.85
N GLY A 267 -2.80 11.97 26.48
CA GLY A 267 -2.22 10.95 27.35
C GLY A 267 -0.81 11.23 27.87
N SER A 268 -0.05 12.13 27.23
CA SER A 268 1.36 12.40 27.52
C SER A 268 1.66 13.89 27.62
N LYS A 269 1.79 14.39 28.86
CA LYS A 269 2.14 15.79 29.11
C LYS A 269 3.50 16.19 28.49
N MET A 270 4.46 15.27 28.43
CA MET A 270 5.76 15.51 27.81
C MET A 270 5.59 15.68 26.29
N PHE A 271 4.85 14.81 25.65
CA PHE A 271 4.60 14.87 24.21
C PHE A 271 3.84 16.15 23.84
N LEU A 272 2.74 16.47 24.58
CA LEU A 272 1.99 17.72 24.39
C LEU A 272 2.89 18.95 24.49
N ARG A 273 3.78 19.01 25.49
CA ARG A 273 4.72 20.13 25.62
C ARG A 273 5.63 20.26 24.40
N LEU A 274 6.19 19.14 23.92
CA LEU A 274 7.11 19.16 22.78
C LEU A 274 6.39 19.60 21.49
N ILE A 275 5.17 19.17 21.28
CA ILE A 275 4.35 19.60 20.14
C ILE A 275 4.04 21.11 20.23
N ASN A 276 3.60 21.60 21.40
CA ASN A 276 3.36 23.03 21.62
C ASN A 276 4.62 23.90 21.37
N GLU A 277 5.78 23.41 21.79
CA GLU A 277 7.07 24.06 21.58
C GLU A 277 7.66 23.86 20.17
N LYS A 278 6.94 23.12 19.27
CA LYS A 278 7.38 22.75 17.90
C LYS A 278 8.71 21.97 17.87
N LYS A 279 9.00 21.22 18.93
CA LYS A 279 10.20 20.37 19.08
C LYS A 279 9.96 18.97 18.54
N TYR A 280 9.67 18.87 17.25
CA TYR A 280 9.27 17.61 16.63
C TYR A 280 10.39 16.57 16.66
N GLU A 281 11.65 16.96 16.48
CA GLU A 281 12.80 16.06 16.56
C GLU A 281 12.95 15.42 17.95
N GLU A 282 12.72 16.22 19.03
CA GLU A 282 12.67 15.67 20.37
C GLU A 282 11.45 14.75 20.57
N ALA A 283 10.30 15.10 19.99
CA ALA A 283 9.08 14.27 20.02
C ALA A 283 9.26 12.92 19.30
N LEU A 284 10.06 12.88 18.22
CA LEU A 284 10.41 11.61 17.54
C LEU A 284 11.15 10.64 18.45
N THR A 285 11.90 11.11 19.44
CA THR A 285 12.58 10.22 20.39
C THR A 285 11.59 9.39 21.22
N ILE A 286 10.39 9.95 21.46
CA ILE A 286 9.30 9.23 22.16
C ILE A 286 8.74 8.12 21.26
N ALA A 287 8.54 8.40 19.98
CA ALA A 287 8.08 7.40 19.01
C ALA A 287 9.11 6.29 18.82
N ARG A 288 10.39 6.65 18.62
CA ARG A 288 11.49 5.70 18.45
C ARG A 288 11.60 4.77 19.65
N LYS A 289 11.58 5.33 20.87
CA LYS A 289 11.66 4.53 22.08
C LYS A 289 10.53 3.50 22.19
N GLN A 290 9.31 3.83 21.79
CA GLN A 290 8.20 2.87 21.81
C GLN A 290 8.46 1.70 20.88
N VAL A 291 9.00 1.94 19.68
CA VAL A 291 9.36 0.88 18.72
C VAL A 291 10.51 0.01 19.26
N GLU A 292 11.53 0.63 19.85
CA GLU A 292 12.65 -0.06 20.51
C GLU A 292 12.17 -0.94 21.68
N ASP A 293 11.20 -0.46 22.45
CA ASP A 293 10.60 -1.16 23.58
C ASP A 293 9.56 -2.24 23.14
N GLY A 294 9.38 -2.45 21.82
CA GLY A 294 8.58 -3.53 21.26
C GLY A 294 7.16 -3.17 20.85
N ALA A 295 6.83 -1.90 20.66
CA ALA A 295 5.57 -1.51 20.03
C ALA A 295 5.55 -1.99 18.57
N GLN A 296 4.46 -2.65 18.19
CA GLN A 296 4.23 -3.16 16.84
C GLN A 296 3.38 -2.19 16.00
N VAL A 297 2.74 -1.23 16.64
CA VAL A 297 1.96 -0.13 16.05
C VAL A 297 2.22 1.12 16.90
N ILE A 298 2.31 2.28 16.29
CA ILE A 298 2.39 3.57 17.00
C ILE A 298 1.09 4.33 16.78
N ASP A 299 0.40 4.62 17.90
CA ASP A 299 -0.78 5.49 17.94
C ASP A 299 -0.35 6.96 18.05
N ILE A 300 -0.93 7.80 17.18
CA ILE A 300 -0.64 9.25 17.12
C ILE A 300 -1.95 10.02 17.26
N ASN A 301 -2.04 10.84 18.30
CA ASN A 301 -3.19 11.70 18.58
C ASN A 301 -2.75 13.13 18.85
N MET A 302 -3.37 14.09 18.15
CA MET A 302 -3.12 15.54 18.24
C MET A 302 -4.37 16.31 18.73
N ASP A 303 -5.34 15.62 19.37
CA ASP A 303 -6.58 16.24 19.83
C ASP A 303 -6.36 17.01 21.13
N ASP A 304 -6.09 18.30 20.99
CA ASP A 304 -6.05 19.27 22.08
C ASP A 304 -6.73 20.57 21.66
N ALA A 305 -7.37 21.24 22.61
CA ALA A 305 -8.12 22.47 22.34
C ALA A 305 -7.23 23.66 21.95
N MET A 306 -5.96 23.62 22.31
CA MET A 306 -4.97 24.69 22.06
C MET A 306 -4.10 24.40 20.83
N LEU A 307 -4.30 23.27 20.14
CA LEU A 307 -3.56 22.88 18.95
C LEU A 307 -4.41 22.99 17.68
N GLU A 308 -3.78 23.37 16.62
CA GLU A 308 -4.31 23.17 15.25
C GLU A 308 -4.10 21.70 14.88
N SER A 309 -4.96 20.82 15.45
CA SER A 309 -4.79 19.35 15.45
C SER A 309 -4.51 18.79 14.05
N LYS A 310 -5.12 19.33 12.99
CA LYS A 310 -4.93 18.88 11.61
C LYS A 310 -3.51 19.18 11.11
N GLU A 311 -3.03 20.38 11.34
CA GLU A 311 -1.68 20.81 10.93
C GLU A 311 -0.61 20.06 11.71
N GLU A 312 -0.82 19.87 13.01
CA GLU A 312 0.09 19.13 13.88
C GLU A 312 0.18 17.65 13.50
N MET A 313 -0.96 17.03 13.17
CA MET A 313 -1.02 15.65 12.69
C MET A 313 -0.19 15.49 11.42
N VAL A 314 -0.43 16.34 10.42
CA VAL A 314 0.31 16.29 9.15
C VAL A 314 1.81 16.53 9.38
N THR A 315 2.15 17.55 10.15
CA THR A 315 3.56 17.89 10.42
C THR A 315 4.28 16.75 11.12
N PHE A 316 3.72 16.23 12.21
CA PHE A 316 4.36 15.16 12.98
C PHE A 316 4.42 13.84 12.19
N LEU A 317 3.38 13.48 11.46
CA LEU A 317 3.41 12.32 10.57
C LEU A 317 4.49 12.43 9.51
N ASN A 318 4.69 13.62 8.91
CA ASN A 318 5.76 13.83 7.95
C ASN A 318 7.15 13.66 8.56
N TYR A 319 7.35 14.03 9.81
CA TYR A 319 8.58 13.71 10.55
C TYR A 319 8.72 12.21 10.79
N VAL A 320 7.65 11.55 11.26
CA VAL A 320 7.65 10.11 11.56
C VAL A 320 7.97 9.26 10.33
N VAL A 321 7.35 9.55 9.18
CA VAL A 321 7.57 8.77 7.95
C VAL A 321 8.95 9.01 7.34
N SER A 322 9.63 10.06 7.73
CA SER A 322 11.02 10.34 7.34
C SER A 322 12.05 9.58 8.19
N GLU A 323 11.61 8.89 9.27
CA GLU A 323 12.45 8.11 10.18
C GLU A 323 12.20 6.61 9.99
N PRO A 324 13.07 5.88 9.26
CA PRO A 324 12.86 4.46 8.97
C PRO A 324 12.75 3.58 10.21
N GLU A 325 13.46 3.91 11.29
CA GLU A 325 13.43 3.17 12.56
C GLU A 325 12.04 3.22 13.22
N ILE A 326 11.28 4.30 12.99
CA ILE A 326 9.92 4.48 13.50
C ILE A 326 8.91 3.97 12.48
N SER A 327 9.03 4.41 11.24
CA SER A 327 8.05 4.13 10.18
C SER A 327 8.06 2.69 9.67
N ARG A 328 9.00 1.84 10.15
CA ARG A 328 8.98 0.40 9.85
C ARG A 328 7.72 -0.29 10.37
N VAL A 329 7.11 0.20 11.45
CA VAL A 329 5.84 -0.31 12.00
C VAL A 329 4.64 0.47 11.46
N PRO A 330 3.44 -0.14 11.39
CA PRO A 330 2.21 0.56 11.03
C PRO A 330 1.90 1.72 11.98
N ILE A 331 1.31 2.77 11.44
CA ILE A 331 0.81 3.93 12.20
C ILE A 331 -0.69 3.75 12.47
N MET A 332 -1.13 4.13 13.66
CA MET A 332 -2.53 4.32 13.99
C MET A 332 -2.80 5.82 14.09
N ILE A 333 -3.73 6.30 13.28
CA ILE A 333 -4.14 7.71 13.25
C ILE A 333 -5.36 7.84 14.15
N ASP A 334 -5.18 8.51 15.28
CA ASP A 334 -6.20 8.67 16.30
C ASP A 334 -6.68 10.12 16.38
N SER A 335 -7.96 10.31 16.15
CA SER A 335 -8.62 11.59 16.39
C SER A 335 -10.14 11.43 16.51
N SER A 336 -10.75 12.31 17.30
CA SER A 336 -12.20 12.48 17.35
C SER A 336 -12.76 13.26 16.15
N LYS A 337 -11.89 13.93 15.36
CA LYS A 337 -12.26 14.80 14.23
C LYS A 337 -11.92 14.13 12.91
N TRP A 338 -12.92 13.96 12.05
CA TRP A 338 -12.72 13.30 10.76
C TRP A 338 -11.70 14.01 9.87
N GLU A 339 -11.69 15.34 9.85
CA GLU A 339 -10.75 16.13 9.05
C GLU A 339 -9.28 15.94 9.46
N VAL A 340 -9.02 15.59 10.72
CA VAL A 340 -7.68 15.25 11.23
C VAL A 340 -7.29 13.86 10.76
N ILE A 341 -8.20 12.89 10.88
CA ILE A 341 -8.01 11.51 10.37
C ILE A 341 -7.72 11.53 8.88
N GLU A 342 -8.55 12.21 8.08
CA GLU A 342 -8.41 12.25 6.63
C GLU A 342 -7.09 12.92 6.21
N ALA A 343 -6.67 13.97 6.91
CA ALA A 343 -5.38 14.61 6.66
C ALA A 343 -4.20 13.67 6.97
N GLY A 344 -4.29 12.91 8.06
CA GLY A 344 -3.28 11.90 8.42
C GLY A 344 -3.20 10.74 7.41
N LEU A 345 -4.34 10.27 6.90
CA LEU A 345 -4.40 9.21 5.89
C LEU A 345 -3.64 9.58 4.60
N LYS A 346 -3.59 10.87 4.27
CA LYS A 346 -2.89 11.42 3.10
C LYS A 346 -1.36 11.53 3.31
N CYS A 347 -0.85 11.23 4.50
CA CYS A 347 0.58 11.30 4.83
C CYS A 347 1.25 9.92 4.92
N VAL A 348 0.49 8.83 5.06
CA VAL A 348 1.03 7.51 5.37
C VAL A 348 0.97 6.57 4.17
N GLN A 349 2.14 6.11 3.71
CA GLN A 349 2.24 5.21 2.57
C GLN A 349 1.78 3.77 2.89
N GLY A 350 1.99 3.30 4.11
CA GLY A 350 1.62 1.96 4.55
C GLY A 350 0.11 1.77 4.75
N LYS A 351 -0.28 0.51 5.00
CA LYS A 351 -1.64 0.19 5.45
C LYS A 351 -1.75 0.49 6.94
N CYS A 352 -2.15 1.71 7.24
CA CYS A 352 -2.33 2.25 8.58
C CYS A 352 -3.69 1.85 9.19
N ILE A 353 -3.94 2.28 10.41
CA ILE A 353 -5.18 2.04 11.14
C ILE A 353 -5.82 3.39 11.46
N VAL A 354 -7.12 3.51 11.27
CA VAL A 354 -7.93 4.64 11.76
C VAL A 354 -8.51 4.30 13.14
N ASN A 355 -8.29 5.14 14.11
CA ASN A 355 -8.85 5.08 15.45
C ASN A 355 -9.68 6.35 15.70
N SER A 356 -11.00 6.36 15.60
CA SER A 356 -11.89 5.27 15.27
C SER A 356 -13.14 5.78 14.55
N ILE A 357 -13.99 4.87 14.09
CA ILE A 357 -15.33 5.18 13.63
C ILE A 357 -16.37 4.48 14.51
N SER A 358 -17.61 4.97 14.49
CA SER A 358 -18.72 4.39 15.23
C SER A 358 -20.06 4.73 14.58
N LEU A 359 -21.12 4.05 15.01
CA LEU A 359 -22.50 4.32 14.58
C LEU A 359 -23.17 5.45 15.38
N LYS A 360 -22.40 6.23 16.15
CA LYS A 360 -22.92 7.31 17.01
C LYS A 360 -23.71 8.36 16.21
N GLU A 361 -23.19 8.75 15.05
CA GLU A 361 -23.81 9.74 14.15
C GLU A 361 -24.71 9.10 13.08
N GLY A 362 -25.02 7.80 13.23
CA GLY A 362 -25.86 7.03 12.34
C GLY A 362 -25.11 6.27 11.24
N GLU A 363 -25.89 5.49 10.49
CA GLU A 363 -25.37 4.56 9.49
C GLU A 363 -24.78 5.26 8.27
N GLU A 364 -25.40 6.36 7.83
CA GLU A 364 -24.93 7.10 6.63
C GLU A 364 -23.54 7.70 6.85
N ASP A 365 -23.32 8.35 7.99
CA ASP A 365 -22.00 8.90 8.37
C ASP A 365 -20.95 7.80 8.51
N PHE A 366 -21.32 6.69 9.17
CA PHE A 366 -20.47 5.52 9.31
C PHE A 366 -20.02 4.97 7.95
N LEU A 367 -20.97 4.76 7.02
CA LEU A 367 -20.69 4.24 5.70
C LEU A 367 -19.84 5.22 4.85
N LEU A 368 -20.08 6.53 4.97
CA LEU A 368 -19.29 7.55 4.29
C LEU A 368 -17.82 7.47 4.73
N LYS A 369 -17.57 7.48 6.04
CA LYS A 369 -16.22 7.38 6.61
C LYS A 369 -15.57 6.05 6.26
N ALA A 370 -16.29 4.94 6.38
CA ALA A 370 -15.77 3.61 6.06
C ALA A 370 -15.34 3.49 4.58
N ARG A 371 -16.13 4.02 3.63
CA ARG A 371 -15.75 4.05 2.21
C ARG A 371 -14.47 4.85 1.98
N LYS A 372 -14.32 6.00 2.62
CA LYS A 372 -13.10 6.81 2.53
C LYS A 372 -11.90 6.07 3.13
N ILE A 373 -12.03 5.48 4.31
CA ILE A 373 -10.96 4.68 4.95
C ILE A 373 -10.50 3.58 4.00
N ARG A 374 -11.46 2.85 3.39
CA ARG A 374 -11.14 1.81 2.41
C ARG A 374 -10.45 2.39 1.18
N ALA A 375 -10.91 3.52 0.64
CA ALA A 375 -10.30 4.18 -0.52
C ALA A 375 -8.85 4.61 -0.26
N TYR A 376 -8.51 5.00 0.97
CA TYR A 376 -7.14 5.28 1.39
C TYR A 376 -6.35 4.02 1.75
N GLY A 377 -6.94 2.82 1.68
CA GLY A 377 -6.27 1.56 1.97
C GLY A 377 -5.92 1.35 3.44
N ALA A 378 -6.71 1.89 4.35
CA ALA A 378 -6.49 1.76 5.79
C ALA A 378 -7.42 0.70 6.42
N ALA A 379 -7.00 0.16 7.56
CA ALA A 379 -7.84 -0.57 8.50
C ALA A 379 -8.52 0.40 9.47
N THR A 380 -9.48 -0.09 10.26
CA THR A 380 -10.17 0.77 11.23
C THR A 380 -10.52 0.04 12.52
N VAL A 381 -10.45 0.78 13.62
CA VAL A 381 -11.07 0.40 14.88
C VAL A 381 -12.53 0.89 14.86
N VAL A 382 -13.44 0.03 15.28
CA VAL A 382 -14.85 0.37 15.44
C VAL A 382 -15.21 0.39 16.91
N MET A 383 -15.69 1.52 17.39
CA MET A 383 -16.17 1.64 18.76
C MET A 383 -17.64 1.19 18.88
N ALA A 384 -17.95 0.47 19.95
CA ALA A 384 -19.31 -0.02 20.24
C ALA A 384 -20.21 1.12 20.76
N PHE A 385 -20.42 2.11 19.90
CA PHE A 385 -21.37 3.22 20.08
C PHE A 385 -22.39 3.19 18.95
N ASP A 386 -23.63 3.44 19.27
CA ASP A 386 -24.71 3.69 18.33
C ASP A 386 -25.40 5.04 18.61
N GLU A 387 -26.49 5.32 17.94
CA GLU A 387 -27.28 6.54 18.07
C GLU A 387 -27.84 6.74 19.49
N LYS A 388 -27.84 5.70 20.31
CA LYS A 388 -28.26 5.73 21.73
C LYS A 388 -27.09 5.93 22.69
N GLY A 389 -25.84 6.01 22.17
CA GLY A 389 -24.62 6.19 22.95
C GLY A 389 -23.82 4.91 23.12
N GLN A 390 -22.89 4.93 24.10
CA GLN A 390 -21.99 3.82 24.40
C GLN A 390 -22.73 2.56 24.86
N ALA A 391 -22.30 1.40 24.35
CA ALA A 391 -22.81 0.12 24.83
C ALA A 391 -22.29 -0.19 26.23
N ASP A 392 -23.20 -0.39 27.17
CA ASP A 392 -22.96 -0.68 28.58
C ASP A 392 -23.14 -2.18 28.94
N SER A 393 -23.78 -2.95 28.07
CA SER A 393 -24.05 -4.37 28.30
C SER A 393 -23.39 -5.24 27.21
N PHE A 394 -23.17 -6.52 27.53
CA PHE A 394 -22.68 -7.53 26.57
C PHE A 394 -23.57 -7.61 25.32
N GLN A 395 -24.90 -7.66 25.53
CA GLN A 395 -25.86 -7.75 24.44
C GLN A 395 -25.73 -6.56 23.50
N ARG A 396 -25.76 -5.32 24.01
CA ARG A 396 -25.61 -4.12 23.17
C ARG A 396 -24.28 -4.05 22.45
N LYS A 397 -23.17 -4.43 23.10
CA LYS A 397 -21.85 -4.49 22.43
C LYS A 397 -21.89 -5.46 21.26
N THR A 398 -22.46 -6.66 21.45
CA THR A 398 -22.57 -7.66 20.42
C THR A 398 -23.43 -7.17 19.25
N GLU A 399 -24.60 -6.59 19.52
CA GLU A 399 -25.52 -6.05 18.51
C GLU A 399 -24.86 -4.94 17.67
N ILE A 400 -24.23 -3.96 18.32
CA ILE A 400 -23.58 -2.82 17.64
C ILE A 400 -22.39 -3.29 16.83
N CYS A 401 -21.52 -4.13 17.40
CA CYS A 401 -20.34 -4.63 16.65
C CYS A 401 -20.75 -5.54 15.48
N SER A 402 -21.77 -6.37 15.64
CA SER A 402 -22.29 -7.18 14.54
C SER A 402 -22.87 -6.33 13.42
N ARG A 403 -23.67 -5.30 13.75
CA ARG A 403 -24.21 -4.34 12.77
C ARG A 403 -23.09 -3.64 12.02
N ALA A 404 -22.11 -3.11 12.75
CA ALA A 404 -20.96 -2.43 12.16
C ALA A 404 -20.13 -3.36 11.25
N TYR A 405 -19.90 -4.61 11.68
CA TYR A 405 -19.22 -5.62 10.88
C TYR A 405 -19.93 -5.87 9.53
N HIS A 406 -21.25 -6.11 9.55
CA HIS A 406 -22.01 -6.31 8.32
C HIS A 406 -22.01 -5.07 7.42
N LEU A 407 -22.04 -3.88 7.98
CA LEU A 407 -21.91 -2.65 7.18
C LEU A 407 -20.53 -2.55 6.51
N LEU A 408 -19.46 -2.86 7.23
CA LEU A 408 -18.11 -2.82 6.68
C LEU A 408 -17.90 -3.89 5.61
N VAL A 409 -18.29 -5.14 5.88
CA VAL A 409 -18.03 -6.26 4.97
C VAL A 409 -19.02 -6.27 3.81
N ASP A 410 -20.33 -6.24 4.09
CA ASP A 410 -21.36 -6.47 3.06
C ASP A 410 -21.66 -5.20 2.23
N LYS A 411 -21.53 -4.00 2.82
CA LYS A 411 -21.87 -2.74 2.15
C LYS A 411 -20.66 -1.98 1.63
N VAL A 412 -19.52 -2.04 2.33
CA VAL A 412 -18.31 -1.32 1.94
C VAL A 412 -17.29 -2.25 1.28
N GLY A 413 -17.29 -3.55 1.60
CA GLY A 413 -16.39 -4.54 1.03
C GLY A 413 -15.00 -4.54 1.70
N PHE A 414 -14.95 -4.32 3.01
CA PHE A 414 -13.75 -4.65 3.79
C PHE A 414 -13.53 -6.15 3.76
N PRO A 415 -12.26 -6.62 3.74
CA PRO A 415 -11.93 -8.04 3.70
C PRO A 415 -12.29 -8.78 4.99
#